data_7ceebce81e8eeb6b1c4d95ec8366b79a
#
_entry.id   7ceebce81e8eeb6b1c4d95ec8366b79a
#
_cell.length_a   1.000
_cell.length_b   1.000
_cell.length_c   1.000
_cell.angle_alpha   90.00
_cell.angle_beta   90.00
_cell.angle_gamma   90.00
#
_symmetry.space_group_name_H-M   'P 1'
#
loop_
_entity.id
_entity.type
_entity.pdbx_description
1 polymer ?
#
loop_
_entity_poly.entity_id
_entity_poly.type
_entity_poly.pdbx_seq_one_letter_code
_entity_poly.pdbx_strand_id
1 'polypeptide(L)'
;DHAPIAVGGPKQRLVLAHLLLRVNTTVPIDQLIDAVWGEEPPETARATLQSYVSRLRGVLGSGRIEGEAPGYRLNAVPDELDTGRFETLLKVAREDGLDPKAAVDVLDEALELWRGPALADLASEPSLYGEIARLEELRLVAVEERIAARLDLGQHADVVAELEAATATHPMRERLWGQLILALYRSGRQADALAAFDRARGLLADQLGIDPSRELQDMHERVLRQDESLQLPGEPLRGYRLLERIGEGAFGAVYRAIQPHVKREVAVKSIHAELANQPDFVRRFEREAQLVA
;
A
#
# COMPACT_ATOMS: atom_id res chain seq x y z
N ASP A 1 -23.28 2.47 -16.81
CA ASP A 1 -23.83 3.85 -16.86
C ASP A 1 -23.43 4.59 -15.59
N HIS A 2 -22.46 5.52 -15.70
CA HIS A 2 -21.88 6.20 -14.54
C HIS A 2 -22.45 7.63 -14.36
N ALA A 3 -23.73 7.83 -14.66
CA ALA A 3 -24.34 9.13 -14.43
C ALA A 3 -24.53 9.35 -12.92
N PRO A 4 -24.06 10.50 -12.38
CA PRO A 4 -24.24 10.79 -10.96
C PRO A 4 -25.73 10.89 -10.62
N ILE A 5 -26.14 10.21 -9.56
CA ILE A 5 -27.52 10.20 -9.08
C ILE A 5 -27.66 11.30 -8.03
N ALA A 6 -28.65 12.19 -8.20
CA ALA A 6 -28.94 13.22 -7.20
C ALA A 6 -29.64 12.59 -5.97
N VAL A 7 -28.89 12.40 -4.89
CA VAL A 7 -29.34 11.71 -3.68
C VAL A 7 -30.03 12.64 -2.66
N GLY A 8 -30.15 13.93 -3.00
CA GLY A 8 -30.77 14.93 -2.10
C GLY A 8 -29.79 15.67 -1.22
N GLY A 9 -30.31 16.26 -0.13
CA GLY A 9 -29.53 17.11 0.79
C GLY A 9 -28.56 16.36 1.70
N PRO A 10 -27.70 17.08 2.46
CA PRO A 10 -26.64 16.48 3.30
C PRO A 10 -27.16 15.39 4.25
N LYS A 11 -28.21 15.64 5.01
CA LYS A 11 -28.79 14.67 5.95
C LYS A 11 -29.32 13.41 5.26
N GLN A 12 -29.90 13.54 4.07
CA GLN A 12 -30.36 12.39 3.30
C GLN A 12 -29.18 11.55 2.78
N ARG A 13 -28.08 12.22 2.36
CA ARG A 13 -26.83 11.53 2.00
C ARG A 13 -26.18 10.84 3.18
N LEU A 14 -26.24 11.45 4.37
CA LEU A 14 -25.75 10.84 5.61
C LEU A 14 -26.51 9.56 5.97
N VAL A 15 -27.83 9.56 5.86
CA VAL A 15 -28.65 8.33 6.02
C VAL A 15 -28.21 7.24 5.03
N LEU A 16 -28.03 7.62 3.76
CA LEU A 16 -27.57 6.67 2.74
C LEU A 16 -26.17 6.12 3.05
N ALA A 17 -25.23 6.96 3.46
CA ALA A 17 -23.87 6.55 3.83
C ALA A 17 -23.91 5.51 4.96
N HIS A 18 -24.69 5.74 6.04
CA HIS A 18 -24.83 4.77 7.12
C HIS A 18 -25.43 3.43 6.69
N LEU A 19 -26.35 3.45 5.72
CA LEU A 19 -26.90 2.22 5.15
C LEU A 19 -25.92 1.49 4.22
N LEU A 20 -25.15 2.22 3.41
CA LEU A 20 -24.13 1.67 2.52
C LEU A 20 -22.94 1.07 3.29
N LEU A 21 -22.50 1.71 4.36
CA LEU A 21 -21.44 1.20 5.23
C LEU A 21 -21.83 -0.06 6.01
N ARG A 22 -23.14 -0.34 6.10
CA ARG A 22 -23.71 -1.54 6.75
C ARG A 22 -24.60 -2.30 5.79
N VAL A 23 -24.18 -2.43 4.56
CA VAL A 23 -24.96 -3.14 3.53
C VAL A 23 -25.35 -4.53 4.00
N ASN A 24 -26.57 -4.96 3.65
CA ASN A 24 -27.17 -6.24 4.03
C ASN A 24 -27.34 -6.44 5.55
N THR A 25 -27.15 -5.38 6.35
CA THR A 25 -27.38 -5.40 7.80
C THR A 25 -28.45 -4.37 8.16
N THR A 26 -29.34 -4.74 9.08
CA THR A 26 -30.38 -3.82 9.54
C THR A 26 -29.80 -2.77 10.44
N VAL A 27 -29.93 -1.50 10.06
CA VAL A 27 -29.52 -0.35 10.87
C VAL A 27 -30.74 0.16 11.65
N PRO A 28 -30.72 0.14 12.99
CA PRO A 28 -31.85 0.59 13.81
C PRO A 28 -32.21 2.05 13.55
N ILE A 29 -33.53 2.37 13.63
CA ILE A 29 -34.03 3.74 13.44
C ILE A 29 -33.35 4.71 14.39
N ASP A 30 -33.23 4.35 15.65
CA ASP A 30 -32.66 5.22 16.66
C ASP A 30 -31.19 5.52 16.37
N GLN A 31 -30.41 4.53 15.89
CA GLN A 31 -29.04 4.72 15.45
C GLN A 31 -28.92 5.67 14.23
N LEU A 32 -29.87 5.61 13.29
CA LEU A 32 -29.91 6.55 12.17
C LEU A 32 -30.29 7.96 12.61
N ILE A 33 -31.15 8.08 13.62
CA ILE A 33 -31.54 9.37 14.21
C ILE A 33 -30.33 9.98 14.90
N ASP A 34 -29.64 9.23 15.76
CA ASP A 34 -28.43 9.69 16.45
C ASP A 34 -27.35 10.12 15.47
N ALA A 35 -27.14 9.34 14.40
CA ALA A 35 -26.15 9.65 13.37
C ALA A 35 -26.43 10.97 12.64
N VAL A 36 -27.71 11.32 12.43
CA VAL A 36 -28.13 12.49 11.63
C VAL A 36 -28.35 13.75 12.46
N TRP A 37 -28.74 13.61 13.73
CA TRP A 37 -29.10 14.75 14.60
C TRP A 37 -28.29 14.82 15.90
N GLY A 38 -27.53 13.79 16.23
CA GLY A 38 -26.77 13.72 17.49
C GLY A 38 -27.70 13.70 18.71
N GLU A 39 -27.28 14.39 19.77
CA GLU A 39 -27.95 14.41 21.06
C GLU A 39 -29.28 15.21 21.07
N GLU A 40 -29.52 16.05 20.05
CA GLU A 40 -30.69 16.92 19.98
C GLU A 40 -31.60 16.64 18.77
N PRO A 41 -32.21 15.45 18.65
CA PRO A 41 -33.10 15.14 17.55
C PRO A 41 -34.43 15.96 17.69
N PRO A 42 -34.98 16.51 16.59
CA PRO A 42 -36.28 17.18 16.62
C PRO A 42 -37.38 16.14 16.89
N GLU A 43 -38.51 16.60 17.47
CA GLU A 43 -39.67 15.72 17.70
C GLU A 43 -40.15 14.98 16.44
N THR A 44 -39.95 15.60 15.27
CA THR A 44 -40.28 15.02 13.95
C THR A 44 -39.17 14.12 13.34
N ALA A 45 -38.08 13.85 14.07
CA ALA A 45 -36.91 13.13 13.53
C ALA A 45 -37.29 11.80 12.85
N ARG A 46 -38.15 11.01 13.50
CA ARG A 46 -38.60 9.70 12.95
C ARG A 46 -39.39 9.86 11.65
N ALA A 47 -40.33 10.83 11.60
CA ALA A 47 -41.12 11.10 10.40
C ALA A 47 -40.22 11.67 9.26
N THR A 48 -39.26 12.51 9.61
CA THR A 48 -38.28 13.07 8.68
C THR A 48 -37.38 11.97 8.11
N LEU A 49 -36.89 11.06 8.95
CA LEU A 49 -36.11 9.89 8.51
C LEU A 49 -36.91 9.02 7.54
N GLN A 50 -38.18 8.72 7.83
CA GLN A 50 -39.06 7.99 6.93
C GLN A 50 -39.19 8.68 5.56
N SER A 51 -39.30 10.02 5.56
CA SER A 51 -39.33 10.82 4.34
C SER A 51 -38.01 10.71 3.54
N TYR A 52 -36.86 10.72 4.21
CA TYR A 52 -35.57 10.52 3.57
C TYR A 52 -35.46 9.13 2.95
N VAL A 53 -35.83 8.08 3.68
CA VAL A 53 -35.86 6.70 3.17
C VAL A 53 -36.79 6.56 1.97
N SER A 54 -37.99 7.15 2.03
CA SER A 54 -38.92 7.14 0.90
C SER A 54 -38.35 7.78 -0.36
N ARG A 55 -37.64 8.93 -0.24
CA ARG A 55 -36.99 9.58 -1.36
C ARG A 55 -35.81 8.74 -1.89
N LEU A 56 -35.01 8.16 -0.99
CA LEU A 56 -33.92 7.25 -1.39
C LEU A 56 -34.45 6.04 -2.17
N ARG A 57 -35.56 5.45 -1.74
CA ARG A 57 -36.25 4.38 -2.50
C ARG A 57 -36.67 4.83 -3.90
N GLY A 58 -37.14 6.07 -4.03
CA GLY A 58 -37.50 6.64 -5.32
C GLY A 58 -36.32 6.76 -6.29
N VAL A 59 -35.12 7.00 -5.76
CA VAL A 59 -33.91 7.20 -6.54
C VAL A 59 -33.16 5.89 -6.80
N LEU A 60 -33.08 5.00 -5.82
CA LEU A 60 -32.32 3.75 -5.88
C LEU A 60 -33.14 2.55 -6.37
N GLY A 61 -34.47 2.67 -6.38
CA GLY A 61 -35.40 1.59 -6.63
C GLY A 61 -36.03 1.05 -5.33
N SER A 62 -37.35 0.70 -5.39
CA SER A 62 -38.15 0.37 -4.23
C SER A 62 -37.70 -0.88 -3.46
N GLY A 63 -36.96 -1.79 -4.11
CA GLY A 63 -36.45 -3.02 -3.48
C GLY A 63 -35.05 -2.89 -2.83
N ARG A 64 -34.36 -1.75 -3.00
CA ARG A 64 -33.01 -1.58 -2.47
C ARG A 64 -32.96 -1.29 -0.97
N ILE A 65 -33.94 -0.57 -0.43
CA ILE A 65 -34.00 -0.29 1.00
C ILE A 65 -35.30 -0.93 1.56
N GLU A 66 -35.13 -1.92 2.37
CA GLU A 66 -36.25 -2.63 3.04
C GLU A 66 -36.46 -2.09 4.45
N GLY A 67 -37.72 -2.05 4.89
CA GLY A 67 -38.05 -1.81 6.29
C GLY A 67 -37.99 -3.15 7.01
N GLU A 68 -37.10 -3.32 7.94
CA GLU A 68 -36.93 -4.51 8.76
C GLU A 68 -36.76 -4.09 10.22
N ALA A 69 -37.76 -4.47 11.07
CA ALA A 69 -37.67 -4.09 12.48
C ALA A 69 -36.32 -4.54 13.10
N PRO A 70 -35.60 -3.68 13.84
CA PRO A 70 -36.01 -2.34 14.30
C PRO A 70 -35.60 -1.17 13.39
N GLY A 71 -35.32 -1.37 12.11
CA GLY A 71 -34.77 -0.30 11.28
C GLY A 71 -34.95 -0.45 9.78
N TYR A 72 -33.89 -0.16 9.06
CA TYR A 72 -33.81 -0.26 7.61
C TYR A 72 -32.56 -1.05 7.20
N ARG A 73 -32.68 -1.84 6.14
CA ARG A 73 -31.61 -2.58 5.52
C ARG A 73 -31.47 -2.16 4.06
N LEU A 74 -30.25 -1.83 3.63
CA LEU A 74 -29.95 -1.63 2.23
C LEU A 74 -29.38 -2.93 1.66
N ASN A 75 -30.04 -3.45 0.61
CA ASN A 75 -29.64 -4.67 -0.08
C ASN A 75 -28.79 -4.33 -1.29
N ALA A 76 -27.56 -4.83 -1.31
CA ALA A 76 -26.66 -4.76 -2.45
C ALA A 76 -25.70 -5.96 -2.43
N VAL A 77 -25.18 -6.35 -3.60
CA VAL A 77 -24.03 -7.27 -3.65
C VAL A 77 -22.73 -6.49 -3.39
N PRO A 78 -21.73 -7.11 -2.72
CA PRO A 78 -20.48 -6.40 -2.39
C PRO A 78 -19.85 -5.70 -3.59
N ASP A 79 -19.85 -6.33 -4.77
CA ASP A 79 -19.25 -5.79 -5.99
C ASP A 79 -20.02 -4.59 -6.60
N GLU A 80 -21.23 -4.31 -6.15
CA GLU A 80 -21.95 -3.07 -6.52
C GLU A 80 -21.44 -1.84 -5.77
N LEU A 81 -20.65 -2.05 -4.70
CA LEU A 81 -20.06 -0.97 -3.90
C LEU A 81 -18.56 -0.89 -4.15
N ASP A 82 -18.07 0.31 -4.40
CA ASP A 82 -16.64 0.56 -4.56
C ASP A 82 -15.84 0.14 -3.31
N THR A 83 -16.36 0.36 -2.10
CA THR A 83 -15.77 -0.11 -0.84
C THR A 83 -15.71 -1.64 -0.75
N GLY A 84 -16.78 -2.34 -1.08
CA GLY A 84 -16.81 -3.81 -1.06
C GLY A 84 -15.88 -4.43 -2.10
N ARG A 85 -15.86 -3.86 -3.32
CA ARG A 85 -14.94 -4.28 -4.37
C ARG A 85 -13.49 -4.02 -3.98
N PHE A 86 -13.19 -2.85 -3.41
CA PHE A 86 -11.87 -2.50 -2.91
C PHE A 86 -11.37 -3.51 -1.85
N GLU A 87 -12.20 -3.82 -0.85
CA GLU A 87 -11.84 -4.77 0.21
C GLU A 87 -11.63 -6.20 -0.35
N THR A 88 -12.44 -6.59 -1.34
CA THR A 88 -12.29 -7.87 -2.03
C THR A 88 -10.97 -7.94 -2.80
N LEU A 89 -10.64 -6.91 -3.57
CA LEU A 89 -9.36 -6.83 -4.32
C LEU A 89 -8.16 -6.81 -3.38
N LEU A 90 -8.22 -6.04 -2.29
CA LEU A 90 -7.16 -6.00 -1.28
C LEU A 90 -6.95 -7.37 -0.63
N LYS A 91 -8.02 -8.14 -0.39
CA LYS A 91 -7.94 -9.51 0.11
C LYS A 91 -7.26 -10.44 -0.91
N VAL A 92 -7.65 -10.37 -2.17
CA VAL A 92 -7.05 -11.16 -3.26
C VAL A 92 -5.55 -10.87 -3.37
N ALA A 93 -5.16 -9.59 -3.31
CA ALA A 93 -3.75 -9.19 -3.37
C ALA A 93 -2.88 -9.75 -2.23
N ARG A 94 -3.51 -10.16 -1.13
CA ARG A 94 -2.85 -10.74 0.06
C ARG A 94 -2.89 -12.26 0.13
N GLU A 95 -3.42 -12.92 -0.90
CA GLU A 95 -3.41 -14.38 -0.94
C GLU A 95 -1.97 -14.90 -1.07
N ASP A 96 -1.65 -15.91 -0.28
CA ASP A 96 -0.32 -16.53 -0.27
C ASP A 96 0.03 -17.09 -1.65
N GLY A 97 1.21 -16.72 -2.14
CA GLY A 97 1.73 -17.23 -3.41
C GLY A 97 1.25 -16.47 -4.65
N LEU A 98 0.54 -15.37 -4.51
CA LEU A 98 0.20 -14.52 -5.64
C LEU A 98 1.49 -13.95 -6.26
N ASP A 99 1.60 -14.06 -7.59
CA ASP A 99 2.72 -13.46 -8.33
C ASP A 99 2.79 -11.94 -8.12
N PRO A 100 3.98 -11.34 -7.85
CA PRO A 100 4.11 -9.91 -7.59
C PRO A 100 3.51 -9.01 -8.69
N LYS A 101 3.60 -9.43 -9.97
CA LYS A 101 2.98 -8.67 -11.06
C LYS A 101 1.45 -8.69 -10.95
N ALA A 102 0.87 -9.85 -10.69
CA ALA A 102 -0.58 -9.97 -10.49
C ALA A 102 -1.04 -9.19 -9.27
N ALA A 103 -0.24 -9.17 -8.19
CA ALA A 103 -0.53 -8.35 -7.01
C ALA A 103 -0.55 -6.84 -7.35
N VAL A 104 0.40 -6.35 -8.14
CA VAL A 104 0.39 -4.95 -8.62
C VAL A 104 -0.85 -4.67 -9.43
N ASP A 105 -1.19 -5.52 -10.42
CA ASP A 105 -2.34 -5.31 -11.30
C ASP A 105 -3.66 -5.24 -10.49
N VAL A 106 -3.84 -6.14 -9.49
CA VAL A 106 -5.01 -6.16 -8.59
C VAL A 106 -5.06 -4.93 -7.69
N LEU A 107 -3.91 -4.49 -7.15
CA LEU A 107 -3.86 -3.33 -6.25
C LEU A 107 -4.01 -2.01 -7.02
N ASP A 108 -3.55 -1.93 -8.26
CA ASP A 108 -3.82 -0.78 -9.13
C ASP A 108 -5.32 -0.68 -9.41
N GLU A 109 -6.01 -1.79 -9.76
CA GLU A 109 -7.47 -1.83 -9.91
C GLU A 109 -8.19 -1.39 -8.62
N ALA A 110 -7.74 -1.87 -7.45
CA ALA A 110 -8.31 -1.47 -6.17
C ALA A 110 -8.16 0.03 -5.91
N LEU A 111 -6.99 0.59 -6.17
CA LEU A 111 -6.70 2.02 -5.94
C LEU A 111 -7.40 2.93 -6.96
N GLU A 112 -7.69 2.48 -8.17
CA GLU A 112 -8.48 3.22 -9.17
C GLU A 112 -9.94 3.44 -8.75
N LEU A 113 -10.48 2.67 -7.81
CA LEU A 113 -11.80 2.90 -7.23
C LEU A 113 -11.87 4.21 -6.41
N TRP A 114 -10.71 4.73 -5.98
CA TRP A 114 -10.60 5.94 -5.18
C TRP A 114 -10.58 7.19 -6.05
N ARG A 115 -11.67 7.96 -5.98
CA ARG A 115 -11.84 9.24 -6.71
C ARG A 115 -11.47 10.47 -5.89
N GLY A 116 -10.96 10.27 -4.68
CA GLY A 116 -10.61 11.31 -3.71
C GLY A 116 -10.59 10.74 -2.30
N PRO A 117 -10.63 11.59 -1.24
CA PRO A 117 -10.76 11.15 0.13
C PRO A 117 -12.07 10.37 0.36
N ALA A 118 -12.04 9.44 1.33
CA ALA A 118 -13.21 8.66 1.70
C ALA A 118 -14.36 9.58 2.15
N LEU A 119 -15.56 9.40 1.56
CA LEU A 119 -16.77 10.15 1.91
C LEU A 119 -16.55 11.67 1.95
N ALA A 120 -15.77 12.22 1.02
CA ALA A 120 -15.29 13.62 1.03
C ALA A 120 -16.38 14.66 1.25
N ASP A 121 -17.59 14.45 0.73
CA ASP A 121 -18.75 15.33 0.89
C ASP A 121 -19.44 15.22 2.26
N LEU A 122 -19.04 14.26 3.08
CA LEU A 122 -19.53 14.00 4.44
C LEU A 122 -18.37 14.00 5.47
N ALA A 123 -17.20 14.50 5.10
CA ALA A 123 -16.00 14.46 5.96
C ALA A 123 -16.15 15.23 7.27
N SER A 124 -17.10 16.16 7.36
CA SER A 124 -17.40 16.91 8.59
C SER A 124 -18.38 16.23 9.53
N GLU A 125 -18.93 15.08 9.17
CA GLU A 125 -19.96 14.39 9.95
C GLU A 125 -19.32 13.49 11.03
N PRO A 126 -19.47 13.81 12.33
CA PRO A 126 -18.80 13.07 13.41
C PRO A 126 -19.14 11.58 13.44
N SER A 127 -20.36 11.21 13.08
CA SER A 127 -20.82 9.82 13.03
C SER A 127 -20.11 8.96 12.00
N LEU A 128 -19.33 9.56 11.07
CA LEU A 128 -18.57 8.88 10.03
C LEU A 128 -17.05 8.88 10.26
N TYR A 129 -16.52 9.62 11.23
CA TYR A 129 -15.06 9.75 11.43
C TYR A 129 -14.36 8.40 11.56
N GLY A 130 -14.93 7.46 12.31
CA GLY A 130 -14.36 6.13 12.47
C GLY A 130 -14.27 5.35 11.16
N GLU A 131 -15.31 5.43 10.32
CA GLU A 131 -15.35 4.75 9.03
C GLU A 131 -14.43 5.42 7.99
N ILE A 132 -14.38 6.74 7.99
CA ILE A 132 -13.44 7.49 7.14
C ILE A 132 -12.01 7.10 7.49
N ALA A 133 -11.66 7.11 8.77
CA ALA A 133 -10.33 6.72 9.23
C ALA A 133 -10.00 5.26 8.86
N ARG A 134 -10.96 4.34 8.99
CA ARG A 134 -10.79 2.93 8.60
C ARG A 134 -10.55 2.78 7.09
N LEU A 135 -11.32 3.47 6.27
CA LEU A 135 -11.19 3.40 4.82
C LEU A 135 -9.85 4.00 4.35
N GLU A 136 -9.45 5.16 4.89
CA GLU A 136 -8.15 5.78 4.55
C GLU A 136 -6.97 4.91 5.01
N GLU A 137 -7.07 4.23 6.16
CA GLU A 137 -6.07 3.27 6.61
C GLU A 137 -5.98 2.07 5.65
N LEU A 138 -7.11 1.52 5.20
CA LEU A 138 -7.12 0.44 4.20
C LEU A 138 -6.51 0.88 2.86
N ARG A 139 -6.77 2.13 2.45
CA ARG A 139 -6.14 2.71 1.27
C ARG A 139 -4.63 2.79 1.41
N LEU A 140 -4.16 3.29 2.56
CA LEU A 140 -2.72 3.39 2.82
C LEU A 140 -2.07 2.01 2.80
N VAL A 141 -2.71 1.02 3.40
CA VAL A 141 -2.25 -0.37 3.35
C VAL A 141 -2.17 -0.88 1.91
N ALA A 142 -3.17 -0.61 1.06
CA ALA A 142 -3.12 -1.01 -0.36
C ALA A 142 -1.94 -0.36 -1.10
N VAL A 143 -1.62 0.90 -0.82
CA VAL A 143 -0.44 1.59 -1.37
C VAL A 143 0.85 0.90 -0.91
N GLU A 144 0.98 0.59 0.38
CA GLU A 144 2.15 -0.12 0.92
C GLU A 144 2.35 -1.50 0.30
N GLU A 145 1.27 -2.29 0.15
CA GLU A 145 1.33 -3.61 -0.48
C GLU A 145 1.73 -3.52 -1.96
N ARG A 146 1.16 -2.56 -2.69
CA ARG A 146 1.52 -2.33 -4.09
C ARG A 146 2.99 -1.94 -4.24
N ILE A 147 3.49 -1.05 -3.40
CA ILE A 147 4.91 -0.66 -3.41
C ILE A 147 5.79 -1.87 -3.08
N ALA A 148 5.42 -2.70 -2.10
CA ALA A 148 6.15 -3.93 -1.78
C ALA A 148 6.24 -4.85 -2.99
N ALA A 149 5.12 -5.12 -3.67
CA ALA A 149 5.10 -5.94 -4.88
C ALA A 149 5.95 -5.34 -6.02
N ARG A 150 5.96 -4.01 -6.20
CA ARG A 150 6.83 -3.33 -7.17
C ARG A 150 8.31 -3.44 -6.81
N LEU A 151 8.65 -3.38 -5.52
CA LEU A 151 10.01 -3.60 -5.04
C LEU A 151 10.47 -5.05 -5.32
N ASP A 152 9.57 -6.03 -5.19
CA ASP A 152 9.85 -7.44 -5.52
C ASP A 152 10.02 -7.66 -7.03
N LEU A 153 9.42 -6.81 -7.86
CA LEU A 153 9.61 -6.78 -9.31
C LEU A 153 10.86 -6.03 -9.77
N GLY A 154 11.67 -5.50 -8.85
CA GLY A 154 12.86 -4.72 -9.21
C GLY A 154 12.59 -3.27 -9.66
N GLN A 155 11.39 -2.75 -9.48
CA GLN A 155 10.99 -1.40 -9.90
C GLN A 155 11.38 -0.33 -8.87
N HIS A 156 12.59 -0.43 -8.31
CA HIS A 156 12.99 0.38 -7.16
C HIS A 156 13.02 1.88 -7.46
N ALA A 157 13.57 2.26 -8.61
CA ALA A 157 13.70 3.67 -9.01
C ALA A 157 12.33 4.32 -9.26
N ASP A 158 11.37 3.54 -9.75
CA ASP A 158 10.05 4.03 -10.14
C ASP A 158 9.17 4.39 -8.93
N VAL A 159 9.39 3.73 -7.79
CA VAL A 159 8.59 3.95 -6.57
C VAL A 159 9.17 5.03 -5.64
N VAL A 160 10.40 5.52 -5.86
CA VAL A 160 11.04 6.50 -4.97
C VAL A 160 10.23 7.78 -4.84
N ALA A 161 9.78 8.36 -5.95
CA ALA A 161 9.02 9.61 -5.91
C ALA A 161 7.66 9.46 -5.19
N GLU A 162 6.99 8.33 -5.38
CA GLU A 162 5.75 8.00 -4.68
C GLU A 162 5.99 7.82 -3.18
N LEU A 163 7.06 7.13 -2.79
CA LEU A 163 7.44 6.94 -1.39
C LEU A 163 7.85 8.25 -0.69
N GLU A 164 8.56 9.14 -1.38
CA GLU A 164 8.87 10.48 -0.84
C GLU A 164 7.59 11.28 -0.57
N ALA A 165 6.61 11.24 -1.46
CA ALA A 165 5.31 11.89 -1.25
C ALA A 165 4.52 11.23 -0.11
N ALA A 166 4.49 9.90 -0.05
CA ALA A 166 3.78 9.14 0.98
C ALA A 166 4.39 9.36 2.37
N THR A 167 5.72 9.36 2.52
CA THR A 167 6.40 9.64 3.80
C THR A 167 6.20 11.09 4.25
N ALA A 168 6.10 12.04 3.34
CA ALA A 168 5.78 13.43 3.67
C ALA A 168 4.33 13.59 4.19
N THR A 169 3.38 12.82 3.64
CA THR A 169 1.96 12.86 4.04
C THR A 169 1.70 12.04 5.31
N HIS A 170 2.42 10.93 5.49
CA HIS A 170 2.27 9.99 6.61
C HIS A 170 3.61 9.78 7.35
N PRO A 171 4.17 10.84 7.98
CA PRO A 171 5.53 10.82 8.52
C PRO A 171 5.75 9.82 9.65
N MET A 172 4.67 9.41 10.35
CA MET A 172 4.75 8.42 11.44
C MET A 172 4.60 6.98 10.96
N ARG A 173 4.43 6.75 9.65
CA ARG A 173 4.25 5.43 9.08
C ARG A 173 5.60 4.78 8.75
N GLU A 174 6.20 4.10 9.70
CA GLU A 174 7.54 3.54 9.59
C GLU A 174 7.71 2.54 8.44
N ARG A 175 6.64 1.81 8.06
CA ARG A 175 6.69 0.89 6.92
C ARG A 175 7.02 1.61 5.61
N LEU A 176 6.46 2.81 5.38
CA LEU A 176 6.79 3.61 4.20
C LEU A 176 8.26 4.06 4.20
N TRP A 177 8.80 4.42 5.36
CA TRP A 177 10.22 4.76 5.50
C TRP A 177 11.11 3.54 5.20
N GLY A 178 10.76 2.36 5.70
CA GLY A 178 11.48 1.12 5.39
C GLY A 178 11.50 0.82 3.89
N GLN A 179 10.35 0.98 3.21
CA GLN A 179 10.25 0.82 1.77
C GLN A 179 11.07 1.87 1.00
N LEU A 180 11.05 3.14 1.44
CA LEU A 180 11.86 4.20 0.84
C LEU A 180 13.36 3.93 0.97
N ILE A 181 13.82 3.52 2.16
CA ILE A 181 15.21 3.17 2.41
C ILE A 181 15.63 2.01 1.49
N LEU A 182 14.81 0.97 1.39
CA LEU A 182 15.08 -0.18 0.52
C LEU A 182 15.11 0.21 -0.97
N ALA A 183 14.15 1.03 -1.42
CA ALA A 183 14.08 1.52 -2.80
C ALA A 183 15.32 2.34 -3.18
N LEU A 184 15.73 3.27 -2.31
CA LEU A 184 16.92 4.09 -2.51
C LEU A 184 18.20 3.24 -2.52
N TYR A 185 18.34 2.33 -1.57
CA TYR A 185 19.48 1.43 -1.48
C TYR A 185 19.63 0.57 -2.74
N ARG A 186 18.56 -0.11 -3.16
CA ARG A 186 18.52 -0.93 -4.37
C ARG A 186 18.75 -0.12 -5.65
N SER A 187 18.41 1.17 -5.64
CA SER A 187 18.73 2.10 -6.74
C SER A 187 20.19 2.60 -6.73
N GLY A 188 21.05 2.08 -5.85
CA GLY A 188 22.45 2.49 -5.72
C GLY A 188 22.65 3.81 -4.96
N ARG A 189 21.60 4.35 -4.33
CA ARG A 189 21.57 5.64 -3.62
C ARG A 189 21.72 5.43 -2.11
N GLN A 190 22.79 4.73 -1.69
CA GLN A 190 23.01 4.36 -0.28
C GLN A 190 23.04 5.58 0.65
N ALA A 191 23.67 6.67 0.25
CA ALA A 191 23.74 7.89 1.08
C ALA A 191 22.33 8.48 1.32
N ASP A 192 21.47 8.48 0.30
CA ASP A 192 20.10 8.96 0.42
C ASP A 192 19.25 8.02 1.29
N ALA A 193 19.49 6.69 1.22
CA ALA A 193 18.83 5.71 2.09
C ALA A 193 19.15 5.96 3.57
N LEU A 194 20.42 6.22 3.91
CA LEU A 194 20.82 6.56 5.27
C LEU A 194 20.23 7.90 5.73
N ALA A 195 20.20 8.90 4.85
CA ALA A 195 19.56 10.19 5.14
C ALA A 195 18.05 10.06 5.34
N ALA A 196 17.37 9.14 4.64
CA ALA A 196 15.95 8.85 4.85
C ALA A 196 15.70 8.25 6.26
N PHE A 197 16.56 7.35 6.72
CA PHE A 197 16.49 6.84 8.10
C PHE A 197 16.68 7.96 9.14
N ASP A 198 17.67 8.84 8.96
CA ASP A 198 17.89 9.94 9.88
C ASP A 198 16.71 10.91 9.93
N ARG A 199 16.05 11.18 8.80
CA ARG A 199 14.81 11.96 8.74
C ARG A 199 13.69 11.30 9.54
N ALA A 200 13.46 10.00 9.32
CA ALA A 200 12.43 9.24 10.05
C ALA A 200 12.70 9.27 11.57
N ARG A 201 13.93 9.00 11.99
CA ARG A 201 14.34 9.03 13.40
C ARG A 201 14.11 10.41 14.02
N GLY A 202 14.52 11.49 13.33
CA GLY A 202 14.30 12.85 13.82
C GLY A 202 12.82 13.16 14.02
N LEU A 203 11.96 12.82 13.04
CA LEU A 203 10.51 13.04 13.13
C LEU A 203 9.87 12.26 14.28
N LEU A 204 10.23 10.98 14.47
CA LEU A 204 9.70 10.14 15.56
C LEU A 204 10.14 10.68 16.94
N ALA A 205 11.41 11.11 17.07
CA ALA A 205 11.92 11.71 18.30
C ALA A 205 11.24 13.05 18.61
N ASP A 206 11.12 13.93 17.62
CA ASP A 206 10.60 15.29 17.81
C ASP A 206 9.08 15.32 18.09
N GLN A 207 8.30 14.43 17.44
CA GLN A 207 6.84 14.45 17.54
C GLN A 207 6.29 13.48 18.59
N LEU A 208 6.93 12.35 18.81
CA LEU A 208 6.45 11.29 19.69
C LEU A 208 7.40 10.99 20.87
N GLY A 209 8.64 11.48 20.83
CA GLY A 209 9.65 11.19 21.85
C GLY A 209 10.10 9.73 21.87
N ILE A 210 10.01 9.01 20.76
CA ILE A 210 10.36 7.60 20.64
C ILE A 210 11.47 7.38 19.61
N ASP A 211 12.19 6.27 19.79
CA ASP A 211 13.11 5.75 18.77
C ASP A 211 12.35 5.00 17.68
N PRO A 212 12.93 4.86 16.47
CA PRO A 212 12.38 4.00 15.42
C PRO A 212 12.14 2.56 15.87
N SER A 213 11.17 1.88 15.25
CA SER A 213 10.92 0.45 15.49
C SER A 213 12.17 -0.39 15.23
N ARG A 214 12.17 -1.60 15.79
CA ARG A 214 13.28 -2.54 15.61
C ARG A 214 13.46 -2.89 14.13
N GLU A 215 12.38 -3.07 13.39
CA GLU A 215 12.42 -3.36 11.96
C GLU A 215 13.13 -2.25 11.17
N LEU A 216 12.85 -0.98 11.48
CA LEU A 216 13.47 0.14 10.79
C LEU A 216 14.96 0.31 11.18
N GLN A 217 15.31 0.04 12.45
CA GLN A 217 16.70 0.01 12.92
C GLN A 217 17.48 -1.13 12.25
N ASP A 218 16.92 -2.34 12.19
CA ASP A 218 17.53 -3.50 11.54
C ASP A 218 17.75 -3.22 10.02
N MET A 219 16.81 -2.56 9.37
CA MET A 219 16.95 -2.12 7.97
C MET A 219 18.15 -1.17 7.81
N HIS A 220 18.27 -0.18 8.69
CA HIS A 220 19.39 0.77 8.68
C HIS A 220 20.75 0.06 8.87
N GLU A 221 20.84 -0.86 9.85
CA GLU A 221 22.08 -1.63 10.07
C GLU A 221 22.46 -2.48 8.85
N ARG A 222 21.47 -3.11 8.20
CA ARG A 222 21.69 -3.90 6.98
C ARG A 222 22.19 -3.04 5.84
N VAL A 223 21.67 -1.81 5.67
CA VAL A 223 22.16 -0.84 4.68
C VAL A 223 23.59 -0.42 4.97
N LEU A 224 23.95 -0.16 6.25
CA LEU A 224 25.32 0.18 6.65
C LEU A 224 26.32 -0.95 6.34
N ARG A 225 25.91 -2.20 6.60
CA ARG A 225 26.75 -3.38 6.35
C ARG A 225 26.74 -3.82 4.88
N GLN A 226 25.97 -3.18 4.02
CA GLN A 226 25.76 -3.58 2.62
C GLN A 226 25.32 -5.05 2.50
N ASP A 227 24.38 -5.46 3.36
CA ASP A 227 23.93 -6.83 3.49
C ASP A 227 23.30 -7.32 2.16
N GLU A 228 23.80 -8.46 1.67
CA GLU A 228 23.35 -9.06 0.41
C GLU A 228 21.87 -9.45 0.42
N SER A 229 21.30 -9.72 1.60
CA SER A 229 19.87 -10.04 1.75
C SER A 229 18.93 -8.88 1.40
N LEU A 230 19.45 -7.64 1.30
CA LEU A 230 18.69 -6.50 0.79
C LEU A 230 18.54 -6.51 -0.73
N GLN A 231 19.34 -7.29 -1.44
CA GLN A 231 19.27 -7.40 -2.90
C GLN A 231 18.23 -8.44 -3.30
N LEU A 232 17.60 -8.27 -4.47
CA LEU A 232 16.72 -9.30 -5.01
C LEU A 232 17.53 -10.52 -5.46
N PRO A 233 17.02 -11.74 -5.26
CA PRO A 233 17.60 -12.92 -5.87
C PRO A 233 17.65 -12.75 -7.40
N GLY A 234 18.86 -12.72 -7.97
CA GLY A 234 19.05 -12.54 -9.41
C GLY A 234 19.25 -11.10 -9.88
N GLU A 235 19.24 -10.10 -8.98
CA GLU A 235 19.63 -8.74 -9.33
C GLU A 235 21.14 -8.53 -9.41
N PRO A 236 21.55 -7.59 -10.26
CA PRO A 236 22.94 -7.48 -10.67
C PRO A 236 23.84 -6.97 -9.55
N LEU A 237 24.87 -7.70 -9.27
CA LEU A 237 26.05 -7.19 -8.61
C LEU A 237 26.50 -5.86 -9.27
N ARG A 238 26.33 -4.73 -8.57
CA ARG A 238 26.82 -3.40 -8.98
C ARG A 238 26.33 -2.90 -10.35
N GLY A 239 25.03 -3.08 -10.66
CA GLY A 239 24.43 -2.54 -11.88
C GLY A 239 24.56 -3.43 -13.12
N TYR A 240 25.01 -4.67 -13.00
CA TYR A 240 24.99 -5.66 -14.08
C TYR A 240 23.68 -6.48 -14.02
N ARG A 241 22.91 -6.51 -15.08
CA ARG A 241 21.72 -7.36 -15.18
C ARG A 241 22.14 -8.78 -15.52
N LEU A 242 22.08 -9.70 -14.55
CA LEU A 242 22.34 -11.12 -14.78
C LEU A 242 21.24 -11.72 -15.68
N LEU A 243 21.63 -12.49 -16.70
CA LEU A 243 20.72 -13.18 -17.62
C LEU A 243 20.66 -14.67 -17.25
N GLU A 244 21.58 -15.47 -17.77
CA GLU A 244 21.60 -16.91 -17.55
C GLU A 244 22.94 -17.32 -16.95
N ARG A 245 22.93 -18.41 -16.18
CA ARG A 245 24.16 -19.03 -15.68
C ARG A 245 24.82 -19.83 -16.81
N ILE A 246 26.04 -19.43 -17.18
CA ILE A 246 26.82 -20.05 -18.25
C ILE A 246 27.90 -20.99 -17.73
N GLY A 247 28.15 -21.00 -16.41
CA GLY A 247 29.10 -21.92 -15.80
C GLY A 247 28.98 -21.97 -14.28
N GLU A 248 29.40 -23.09 -13.69
CA GLU A 248 29.50 -23.27 -12.23
C GLU A 248 30.81 -24.03 -11.95
N GLY A 249 31.50 -23.64 -10.87
CA GLY A 249 32.74 -24.25 -10.43
C GLY A 249 32.91 -24.23 -8.93
N ALA A 250 33.98 -24.85 -8.44
CA ALA A 250 34.28 -24.96 -7.02
C ALA A 250 34.38 -23.59 -6.27
N PHE A 251 34.52 -22.49 -6.99
CA PHE A 251 34.77 -21.16 -6.43
C PHE A 251 33.57 -20.22 -6.62
N GLY A 252 32.56 -20.61 -7.39
CA GLY A 252 31.40 -19.77 -7.69
C GLY A 252 30.75 -20.07 -9.03
N ALA A 253 29.88 -19.17 -9.48
CA ALA A 253 29.17 -19.29 -10.73
C ALA A 253 29.50 -18.15 -11.70
N VAL A 254 29.40 -18.44 -13.00
CA VAL A 254 29.58 -17.44 -14.07
C VAL A 254 28.24 -17.22 -14.76
N TYR A 255 27.85 -15.95 -14.87
CA TYR A 255 26.59 -15.53 -15.50
C TYR A 255 26.87 -14.69 -16.74
N ARG A 256 26.07 -14.87 -17.77
CA ARG A 256 25.91 -13.87 -18.83
C ARG A 256 25.15 -12.70 -18.26
N ALA A 257 25.64 -11.48 -18.47
CA ALA A 257 25.04 -10.28 -17.90
C ALA A 257 25.06 -9.12 -18.88
N ILE A 258 24.19 -8.14 -18.69
CA ILE A 258 24.21 -6.86 -19.43
C ILE A 258 24.73 -5.76 -18.52
N GLN A 259 25.71 -5.03 -19.00
CA GLN A 259 26.18 -3.80 -18.36
C GLN A 259 25.23 -2.65 -18.73
N PRO A 260 24.46 -2.07 -17.77
CA PRO A 260 23.32 -1.18 -18.08
C PRO A 260 23.71 0.07 -18.87
N HIS A 261 24.77 0.74 -18.47
CA HIS A 261 25.17 2.03 -19.08
C HIS A 261 25.66 1.90 -20.52
N VAL A 262 26.20 0.75 -20.91
CA VAL A 262 26.77 0.52 -22.27
C VAL A 262 25.95 -0.51 -23.03
N LYS A 263 24.92 -1.15 -22.45
CA LYS A 263 24.12 -2.25 -23.03
C LYS A 263 24.96 -3.38 -23.62
N ARG A 264 26.15 -3.61 -23.05
CA ARG A 264 27.11 -4.61 -23.51
C ARG A 264 26.88 -5.93 -22.75
N GLU A 265 26.89 -7.04 -23.46
CA GLU A 265 26.95 -8.38 -22.83
C GLU A 265 28.35 -8.63 -22.27
N VAL A 266 28.37 -9.11 -21.03
CA VAL A 266 29.60 -9.43 -20.29
C VAL A 266 29.41 -10.74 -19.52
N ALA A 267 30.51 -11.40 -19.16
CA ALA A 267 30.51 -12.49 -18.21
C ALA A 267 30.78 -11.95 -16.80
N VAL A 268 29.88 -12.23 -15.87
CA VAL A 268 30.06 -11.89 -14.45
C VAL A 268 30.30 -13.17 -13.67
N LYS A 269 31.44 -13.25 -12.98
CA LYS A 269 31.78 -14.38 -12.10
C LYS A 269 31.45 -13.99 -10.65
N SER A 270 30.55 -14.71 -10.02
CA SER A 270 30.25 -14.59 -8.57
C SER A 270 31.08 -15.61 -7.79
N ILE A 271 31.42 -15.25 -6.54
CA ILE A 271 32.13 -16.14 -5.60
C ILE A 271 31.07 -16.69 -4.62
N HIS A 272 31.23 -17.96 -4.20
CA HIS A 272 30.41 -18.49 -3.11
C HIS A 272 30.65 -17.70 -1.79
N ALA A 273 29.58 -17.42 -1.04
CA ALA A 273 29.62 -16.61 0.18
C ALA A 273 30.66 -17.13 1.21
N GLU A 274 30.84 -18.44 1.30
CA GLU A 274 31.80 -19.09 2.18
C GLU A 274 33.26 -18.70 1.86
N LEU A 275 33.54 -18.43 0.60
CA LEU A 275 34.89 -18.05 0.11
C LEU A 275 35.10 -16.52 0.13
N ALA A 276 34.02 -15.75 0.05
CA ALA A 276 34.06 -14.28 0.11
C ALA A 276 34.57 -13.77 1.46
N ASN A 277 34.43 -14.56 2.51
CA ASN A 277 34.93 -14.24 3.88
C ASN A 277 36.42 -14.62 4.09
N GLN A 278 37.11 -15.15 3.08
CA GLN A 278 38.53 -15.54 3.17
C GLN A 278 39.41 -14.49 2.47
N PRO A 279 40.18 -13.64 3.22
CA PRO A 279 40.93 -12.53 2.63
C PRO A 279 41.98 -12.97 1.59
N ASP A 280 42.57 -14.15 1.76
CA ASP A 280 43.56 -14.69 0.83
C ASP A 280 42.93 -15.15 -0.49
N PHE A 281 41.71 -15.65 -0.42
CA PHE A 281 40.93 -16.04 -1.60
C PHE A 281 40.50 -14.81 -2.41
N VAL A 282 39.96 -13.81 -1.75
CA VAL A 282 39.54 -12.56 -2.37
C VAL A 282 40.69 -11.88 -3.10
N ARG A 283 41.87 -11.81 -2.50
CA ARG A 283 43.09 -11.25 -3.14
C ARG A 283 43.53 -12.01 -4.39
N ARG A 284 43.40 -13.33 -4.41
CA ARG A 284 43.68 -14.14 -5.62
C ARG A 284 42.66 -13.88 -6.71
N PHE A 285 41.38 -13.84 -6.34
CA PHE A 285 40.29 -13.58 -7.26
C PHE A 285 40.38 -12.22 -7.93
N GLU A 286 40.69 -11.16 -7.16
CA GLU A 286 40.92 -9.82 -7.68
C GLU A 286 42.14 -9.76 -8.66
N ARG A 287 43.20 -10.51 -8.37
CA ARG A 287 44.33 -10.62 -9.26
C ARG A 287 44.01 -11.34 -10.56
N GLU A 288 43.22 -12.41 -10.52
CA GLU A 288 42.72 -13.08 -11.73
C GLU A 288 41.83 -12.15 -12.57
N ALA A 289 40.92 -11.40 -11.91
CA ALA A 289 40.03 -10.48 -12.61
C ALA A 289 40.79 -9.36 -13.34
N GLN A 290 41.91 -8.89 -12.77
CA GLN A 290 42.76 -7.87 -13.40
C GLN A 290 43.57 -8.40 -14.59
N LEU A 291 43.78 -9.72 -14.69
CA LEU A 291 44.50 -10.35 -15.82
C LEU A 291 43.60 -10.62 -17.03
N VAL A 292 42.29 -10.58 -16.87
CA VAL A 292 41.28 -10.91 -17.92
C VAL A 292 40.57 -9.65 -18.45
N ALA A 293 40.75 -8.49 -17.83
CA ALA A 293 40.21 -7.19 -18.24
C ALA A 293 41.16 -6.46 -19.19
#